data_5e4327028e34f8388b49eec7a9e01716
#
_entry.id   5e4327028e34f8388b49eec7a9e01716
#
_cell.length_a   1.000
_cell.length_b   1.000
_cell.length_c   1.000
_cell.angle_alpha   90.00
_cell.angle_beta   90.00
_cell.angle_gamma   90.00
#
_symmetry.space_group_name_H-M   'P 1'
#
loop_
_entity.id
_entity.type
_entity.pdbx_description
1 polymer ?
#
loop_
_entity_poly.entity_id
_entity_poly.type
_entity_poly.pdbx_seq_one_letter_code
_entity_poly.pdbx_strand_id
1 'polypeptide(L)'
;MMRVAILGTRGIPNNYGGFEQLAQYLSEYLVSKQHEVWVFSSSAHPYKEKWWNGVHIIHCNDPEKTMGTTGQFIYDLNCVIQIRKLKPDIVLQLGYTSSSIWHWLIPPQSVLITNMDGLEWKRSKETARKRITSRLFTGIGKTNEVATATAKK
;
A
#
# COMPACT_ATOMS: atom_id res chain seq x y z
N MET A 1 -1.88 -13.22 24.44
CA MET A 1 -0.94 -12.27 23.82
C MET A 1 -0.51 -12.88 22.51
N MET A 2 -0.65 -12.16 21.40
CA MET A 2 -0.22 -12.58 20.06
C MET A 2 0.87 -11.63 19.55
N ARG A 3 1.70 -12.13 18.65
CA ARG A 3 2.76 -11.38 17.97
C ARG A 3 2.29 -11.04 16.57
N VAL A 4 2.12 -9.76 16.27
CA VAL A 4 1.55 -9.28 15.01
C VAL A 4 2.58 -8.44 14.26
N ALA A 5 2.84 -8.76 13.00
CA ALA A 5 3.70 -7.98 12.11
C ALA A 5 2.85 -7.33 11.00
N ILE A 6 3.02 -6.03 10.78
CA ILE A 6 2.31 -5.25 9.76
C ILE A 6 3.33 -4.75 8.73
N LEU A 7 3.13 -5.13 7.47
CA LEU A 7 3.96 -4.70 6.34
C LEU A 7 3.11 -4.17 5.17
N GLY A 8 3.76 -3.63 4.15
CA GLY A 8 3.09 -3.07 2.97
C GLY A 8 2.69 -1.61 3.14
N THR A 9 3.31 -0.93 4.12
CA THR A 9 3.21 0.51 4.33
C THR A 9 4.59 1.16 4.19
N ARG A 10 4.62 2.47 4.05
CA ARG A 10 5.88 3.24 4.12
C ARG A 10 6.31 3.51 5.55
N GLY A 11 5.46 3.21 6.54
CA GLY A 11 5.74 3.30 7.96
C GLY A 11 4.73 4.13 8.76
N ILE A 12 4.96 4.14 10.08
CA ILE A 12 4.21 4.93 11.05
C ILE A 12 5.18 5.86 11.81
N PRO A 13 4.70 7.01 12.38
CA PRO A 13 3.35 7.59 12.27
C PRO A 13 3.00 7.99 10.83
N ASN A 14 1.70 8.09 10.55
CA ASN A 14 1.22 8.39 9.20
C ASN A 14 1.82 9.69 8.64
N ASN A 15 2.44 9.58 7.47
CA ASN A 15 3.02 10.73 6.74
C ASN A 15 2.69 10.68 5.24
N TYR A 16 2.00 9.63 4.77
CA TYR A 16 1.83 9.41 3.33
C TYR A 16 0.40 9.16 2.90
N GLY A 17 -0.29 8.17 3.46
CA GLY A 17 -1.58 7.77 2.92
C GLY A 17 -2.46 6.88 3.80
N GLY A 18 -3.48 6.30 3.18
CA GLY A 18 -4.51 5.54 3.90
C GLY A 18 -4.01 4.25 4.55
N PHE A 19 -3.05 3.56 3.96
CA PHE A 19 -2.48 2.34 4.56
C PHE A 19 -1.63 2.65 5.79
N GLU A 20 -0.88 3.74 5.78
CA GLU A 20 -0.11 4.22 6.93
C GLU A 20 -1.04 4.61 8.07
N GLN A 21 -2.15 5.29 7.75
CA GLN A 21 -3.17 5.64 8.73
C GLN A 21 -3.82 4.40 9.33
N LEU A 22 -4.20 3.42 8.50
CA LEU A 22 -4.74 2.14 8.97
C LEU A 22 -3.73 1.41 9.85
N ALA A 23 -2.48 1.30 9.41
CA ALA A 23 -1.42 0.63 10.16
C ALA A 23 -1.20 1.29 11.53
N GLN A 24 -1.21 2.62 11.59
CA GLN A 24 -1.04 3.37 12.82
C GLN A 24 -2.18 3.07 13.80
N TYR A 25 -3.43 3.30 13.43
CA TYR A 25 -4.57 3.09 14.34
C TYR A 25 -4.71 1.62 14.74
N LEU A 26 -4.53 0.69 13.80
CA LEU A 26 -4.65 -0.73 14.09
C LEU A 26 -3.54 -1.21 15.03
N SER A 27 -2.31 -0.78 14.81
CA SER A 27 -1.17 -1.18 15.67
C SER A 27 -1.33 -0.65 17.09
N GLU A 28 -1.75 0.61 17.27
CA GLU A 28 -2.04 1.19 18.59
C GLU A 28 -3.21 0.47 19.29
N TYR A 29 -4.27 0.13 18.54
CA TYR A 29 -5.39 -0.66 19.06
C TYR A 29 -4.93 -2.05 19.52
N LEU A 30 -4.13 -2.76 18.74
CA LEU A 30 -3.63 -4.08 19.10
C LEU A 30 -2.72 -4.03 20.33
N VAL A 31 -1.87 -3.02 20.46
CA VAL A 31 -1.07 -2.79 21.67
C VAL A 31 -1.96 -2.54 22.88
N SER A 32 -3.05 -1.77 22.77
CA SER A 32 -4.02 -1.55 23.86
C SER A 32 -4.71 -2.85 24.30
N LYS A 33 -4.76 -3.85 23.41
CA LYS A 33 -5.26 -5.21 23.71
C LYS A 33 -4.16 -6.17 24.18
N GLN A 34 -3.00 -5.65 24.57
CA GLN A 34 -1.86 -6.41 25.08
C GLN A 34 -1.25 -7.40 24.07
N HIS A 35 -1.31 -7.06 22.79
CA HIS A 35 -0.56 -7.75 21.73
C HIS A 35 0.79 -7.09 21.52
N GLU A 36 1.78 -7.87 21.10
CA GLU A 36 3.09 -7.37 20.69
C GLU A 36 3.06 -7.09 19.18
N VAL A 37 3.34 -5.85 18.78
CA VAL A 37 3.12 -5.39 17.40
C VAL A 37 4.38 -4.79 16.83
N TRP A 38 4.73 -5.21 15.61
CA TRP A 38 5.79 -4.64 14.78
C TRP A 38 5.21 -4.03 13.51
N VAL A 39 5.61 -2.81 13.18
CA VAL A 39 5.31 -2.17 11.91
C VAL A 39 6.60 -1.97 11.14
N PHE A 40 6.60 -2.40 9.88
CA PHE A 40 7.75 -2.20 8.99
C PHE A 40 7.65 -0.84 8.32
N SER A 41 8.74 -0.08 8.45
CA SER A 41 8.85 1.29 7.90
C SER A 41 9.99 1.37 6.89
N SER A 42 9.80 2.17 5.86
CA SER A 42 10.87 2.51 4.92
C SER A 42 12.01 3.24 5.62
N SER A 43 13.24 2.96 5.25
CA SER A 43 14.41 3.72 5.70
C SER A 43 14.34 5.20 5.30
N ALA A 44 13.51 5.56 4.31
CA ALA A 44 13.26 6.92 3.89
C ALA A 44 12.18 7.64 4.72
N HIS A 45 11.47 6.93 5.61
CA HIS A 45 10.45 7.52 6.48
C HIS A 45 11.06 8.59 7.40
N PRO A 46 10.38 9.75 7.62
CA PRO A 46 10.93 10.84 8.43
C PRO A 46 11.10 10.47 9.91
N TYR A 47 10.22 9.65 10.47
CA TYR A 47 10.31 9.17 11.83
C TYR A 47 11.35 8.05 11.92
N LYS A 48 12.37 8.22 12.80
CA LYS A 48 13.52 7.31 12.88
C LYS A 48 13.57 6.48 14.17
N GLU A 49 12.68 6.75 15.10
CA GLU A 49 12.64 6.03 16.36
C GLU A 49 12.18 4.57 16.15
N LYS A 50 12.60 3.70 17.07
CA LYS A 50 12.27 2.28 17.04
C LYS A 50 10.93 1.94 17.70
N TRP A 51 10.27 2.95 18.29
CA TRP A 51 9.05 2.80 19.06
C TRP A 51 8.07 3.92 18.76
N TRP A 52 6.79 3.58 18.69
CA TRP A 52 5.68 4.51 18.59
C TRP A 52 4.51 3.99 19.44
N ASN A 53 4.11 4.69 20.50
CA ASN A 53 2.95 4.33 21.36
C ASN A 53 2.88 2.83 21.72
N GLY A 54 4.03 2.22 22.08
CA GLY A 54 4.12 0.79 22.41
C GLY A 54 4.28 -0.14 21.20
N VAL A 55 4.28 0.38 19.98
CA VAL A 55 4.51 -0.35 18.74
C VAL A 55 6.00 -0.37 18.42
N HIS A 56 6.54 -1.53 18.08
CA HIS A 56 7.91 -1.65 17.56
C HIS A 56 7.96 -1.22 16.10
N ILE A 57 8.91 -0.37 15.73
CA ILE A 57 9.15 0.02 14.35
C ILE A 57 10.44 -0.62 13.86
N ILE A 58 10.37 -1.29 12.70
CA ILE A 58 11.54 -1.88 12.03
C ILE A 58 11.76 -1.13 10.72
N HIS A 59 12.87 -0.36 10.67
CA HIS A 59 13.27 0.33 9.45
C HIS A 59 13.98 -0.64 8.51
N CYS A 60 13.40 -0.85 7.33
CA CYS A 60 13.99 -1.66 6.27
C CYS A 60 14.58 -0.77 5.17
N ASN A 61 15.69 -1.21 4.59
CA ASN A 61 16.31 -0.51 3.48
C ASN A 61 15.34 -0.45 2.28
N ASP A 62 15.14 0.77 1.79
CA ASP A 62 14.21 1.09 0.71
C ASP A 62 14.94 1.88 -0.38
N PRO A 63 15.42 1.19 -1.44
CA PRO A 63 16.11 1.83 -2.56
C PRO A 63 15.15 2.42 -3.62
N GLU A 64 13.85 2.60 -3.34
CA GLU A 64 12.87 3.09 -4.31
C GLU A 64 13.27 4.41 -4.95
N LYS A 65 13.89 5.33 -4.19
CA LYS A 65 14.36 6.62 -4.72
C LYS A 65 15.42 6.50 -5.83
N THR A 66 16.22 5.44 -5.80
CA THR A 66 17.31 5.21 -6.76
C THR A 66 16.93 4.21 -7.85
N MET A 67 16.09 3.24 -7.53
CA MET A 67 15.76 2.11 -8.40
C MET A 67 14.29 2.10 -8.85
N GLY A 68 13.49 3.09 -8.46
CA GLY A 68 12.07 3.16 -8.80
C GLY A 68 11.28 1.93 -8.32
N THR A 69 10.39 1.43 -9.15
CA THR A 69 9.52 0.27 -8.82
C THR A 69 10.30 -0.98 -8.40
N THR A 70 11.49 -1.22 -8.97
CA THR A 70 12.34 -2.35 -8.58
C THR A 70 12.78 -2.24 -7.11
N GLY A 71 13.01 -1.02 -6.64
CA GLY A 71 13.36 -0.77 -5.24
C GLY A 71 12.29 -1.21 -4.26
N GLN A 72 11.02 -1.11 -4.64
CA GLN A 72 9.90 -1.56 -3.81
C GLN A 72 9.94 -3.09 -3.60
N PHE A 73 10.27 -3.88 -4.63
CA PHE A 73 10.44 -5.33 -4.47
C PHE A 73 11.56 -5.68 -3.49
N ILE A 74 12.66 -4.92 -3.51
CA ILE A 74 13.78 -5.09 -2.59
C ILE A 74 13.39 -4.71 -1.16
N TYR A 75 12.63 -3.62 -0.99
CA TYR A 75 12.10 -3.22 0.30
C TYR A 75 11.22 -4.32 0.91
N ASP A 76 10.26 -4.85 0.14
CA ASP A 76 9.38 -5.93 0.59
C ASP A 76 10.16 -7.20 0.94
N LEU A 77 11.18 -7.57 0.15
CA LEU A 77 12.05 -8.69 0.48
C LEU A 77 12.77 -8.47 1.83
N ASN A 78 13.31 -7.27 2.06
CA ASN A 78 13.96 -6.94 3.32
C ASN A 78 12.98 -7.06 4.51
N CYS A 79 11.73 -6.62 4.34
CA CYS A 79 10.68 -6.78 5.36
C CYS A 79 10.42 -8.27 5.66
N VAL A 80 10.27 -9.09 4.62
CA VAL A 80 9.99 -10.54 4.78
C VAL A 80 11.17 -11.27 5.42
N ILE A 81 12.41 -10.91 5.14
CA ILE A 81 13.60 -11.47 5.81
C ILE A 81 13.55 -11.18 7.32
N GLN A 82 13.14 -9.98 7.73
CA GLN A 82 12.98 -9.65 9.15
C GLN A 82 11.82 -10.43 9.79
N ILE A 83 10.70 -10.60 9.08
CA ILE A 83 9.57 -11.44 9.54
C ILE A 83 10.02 -12.87 9.84
N ARG A 84 10.88 -13.46 9.03
CA ARG A 84 11.43 -14.81 9.28
C ARG A 84 12.21 -14.91 10.59
N LYS A 85 12.90 -13.84 10.98
CA LYS A 85 13.62 -13.79 12.28
C LYS A 85 12.67 -13.59 13.44
N LEU A 86 11.66 -12.75 13.27
CA LEU A 86 10.66 -12.45 14.30
C LEU A 86 9.72 -13.61 14.59
N LYS A 87 9.35 -14.39 13.57
CA LYS A 87 8.39 -15.50 13.63
C LYS A 87 7.07 -15.06 14.32
N PRO A 88 6.37 -14.05 13.80
CA PRO A 88 5.11 -13.60 14.38
C PRO A 88 4.01 -14.65 14.22
N ASP A 89 2.95 -14.56 15.03
CA ASP A 89 1.76 -15.40 14.89
C ASP A 89 0.93 -14.97 13.69
N ILE A 90 0.82 -13.64 13.48
CA ILE A 90 0.05 -13.03 12.39
C ILE A 90 0.94 -12.08 11.61
N VAL A 91 0.86 -12.18 10.29
CA VAL A 91 1.44 -11.22 9.33
C VAL A 91 0.29 -10.53 8.59
N LEU A 92 0.13 -9.24 8.82
CA LEU A 92 -0.82 -8.41 8.11
C LEU A 92 -0.11 -7.65 7.00
N GLN A 93 -0.48 -7.94 5.77
CA GLN A 93 0.06 -7.31 4.56
C GLN A 93 -0.95 -6.30 4.02
N LEU A 94 -0.56 -5.03 3.98
CA LEU A 94 -1.37 -3.94 3.44
C LEU A 94 -0.95 -3.64 2.01
N GLY A 95 -1.87 -3.85 1.07
CA GLY A 95 -1.54 -3.88 -0.35
C GLY A 95 -0.92 -5.21 -0.80
N TYR A 96 -0.96 -5.48 -2.13
CA TYR A 96 -0.61 -6.83 -2.54
C TYR A 96 0.31 -6.89 -3.78
N THR A 97 0.70 -5.76 -4.35
CA THR A 97 1.36 -5.72 -5.66
C THR A 97 2.76 -6.34 -5.68
N SER A 98 3.70 -5.85 -4.88
CA SER A 98 5.09 -6.33 -4.88
C SER A 98 5.37 -7.41 -3.85
N SER A 99 4.70 -7.35 -2.71
CA SER A 99 4.90 -8.29 -1.59
C SER A 99 4.31 -9.68 -1.86
N SER A 100 3.36 -9.82 -2.78
CA SER A 100 2.80 -11.13 -3.16
C SER A 100 3.82 -12.10 -3.74
N ILE A 101 4.89 -11.61 -4.36
CA ILE A 101 5.97 -12.43 -4.91
C ILE A 101 6.74 -13.16 -3.80
N TRP A 102 6.82 -12.56 -2.60
CA TRP A 102 7.63 -13.05 -1.49
C TRP A 102 6.82 -13.86 -0.47
N HIS A 103 5.52 -14.11 -0.68
CA HIS A 103 4.65 -14.78 0.29
C HIS A 103 5.16 -16.17 0.72
N TRP A 104 5.81 -16.91 -0.18
CA TRP A 104 6.39 -18.23 0.11
C TRP A 104 7.57 -18.19 1.09
N LEU A 105 8.16 -17.00 1.32
CA LEU A 105 9.21 -16.80 2.31
C LEU A 105 8.64 -16.53 3.72
N ILE A 106 7.36 -16.27 3.87
CA ILE A 106 6.72 -16.05 5.17
C ILE A 106 6.75 -17.36 5.96
N PRO A 107 7.06 -17.33 7.27
CA PRO A 107 7.10 -18.53 8.08
C PRO A 107 5.78 -19.30 8.03
N PRO A 108 5.78 -20.63 7.82
CA PRO A 108 4.55 -21.42 7.66
C PRO A 108 3.67 -21.46 8.93
N GLN A 109 4.23 -21.16 10.09
CA GLN A 109 3.48 -21.04 11.35
C GLN A 109 2.73 -19.71 11.48
N SER A 110 3.03 -18.72 10.65
CA SER A 110 2.38 -17.41 10.69
C SER A 110 1.12 -17.41 9.82
N VAL A 111 0.02 -16.87 10.36
CA VAL A 111 -1.18 -16.62 9.56
C VAL A 111 -0.98 -15.35 8.74
N LEU A 112 -1.01 -15.47 7.42
CA LEU A 112 -0.94 -14.33 6.51
C LEU A 112 -2.33 -13.79 6.22
N ILE A 113 -2.55 -12.53 6.52
CA ILE A 113 -3.76 -11.77 6.19
C ILE A 113 -3.37 -10.66 5.21
N THR A 114 -3.94 -10.68 4.00
CA THR A 114 -3.68 -9.64 3.00
C THR A 114 -4.88 -8.74 2.85
N ASN A 115 -4.69 -7.45 3.08
CA ASN A 115 -5.68 -6.42 2.76
C ASN A 115 -5.44 -5.94 1.33
N MET A 116 -6.35 -6.27 0.43
CA MET A 116 -6.28 -5.88 -0.98
C MET A 116 -6.88 -4.48 -1.15
N ASP A 117 -6.08 -3.52 -1.63
CA ASP A 117 -6.54 -2.17 -1.96
C ASP A 117 -7.35 -2.18 -3.25
N GLY A 118 -8.60 -2.58 -3.11
CA GLY A 118 -9.56 -2.61 -4.21
C GLY A 118 -9.14 -3.50 -5.38
N LEU A 119 -10.04 -3.65 -6.32
CA LEU A 119 -9.77 -4.36 -7.56
C LEU A 119 -9.15 -3.36 -8.56
N GLU A 120 -7.84 -3.16 -8.55
CA GLU A 120 -7.13 -2.21 -9.43
C GLU A 120 -7.47 -2.43 -10.91
N TRP A 121 -7.69 -3.69 -11.32
CA TRP A 121 -8.17 -4.01 -12.65
C TRP A 121 -9.57 -3.46 -12.95
N LYS A 122 -10.44 -3.29 -11.95
CA LYS A 122 -11.72 -2.58 -12.10
C LYS A 122 -11.51 -1.08 -12.20
N ARG A 123 -10.63 -0.50 -11.38
CA ARG A 123 -10.30 0.93 -11.43
C ARG A 123 -9.71 1.33 -12.78
N SER A 124 -8.79 0.56 -13.33
CA SER A 124 -8.20 0.83 -14.64
C SER A 124 -9.23 0.76 -15.77
N LYS A 125 -10.16 -0.22 -15.74
CA LYS A 125 -11.27 -0.31 -16.70
C LYS A 125 -12.25 0.85 -16.56
N GLU A 126 -12.56 1.28 -15.36
CA GLU A 126 -13.47 2.40 -15.12
C GLU A 126 -12.85 3.73 -15.53
N THR A 127 -11.56 3.93 -15.30
CA THR A 127 -10.82 5.11 -15.77
C THR A 127 -10.73 5.13 -17.29
N ALA A 128 -10.48 3.99 -17.94
CA ALA A 128 -10.49 3.87 -19.39
C ALA A 128 -11.88 4.14 -19.96
N ARG A 129 -12.94 3.62 -19.36
CA ARG A 129 -14.33 3.85 -19.76
C ARG A 129 -14.72 5.33 -19.62
N LYS A 130 -14.38 6.00 -18.52
CA LYS A 130 -14.60 7.44 -18.32
C LYS A 130 -13.85 8.28 -19.35
N ARG A 131 -12.61 7.90 -19.70
CA ARG A 131 -11.82 8.60 -20.72
C ARG A 131 -12.39 8.44 -22.14
N ILE A 132 -12.93 7.27 -22.47
CA ILE A 132 -13.61 7.04 -23.76
C ILE A 132 -14.92 7.85 -23.83
N THR A 133 -15.73 7.82 -22.77
CA THR A 133 -17.00 8.56 -22.71
C THR A 133 -16.79 10.06 -22.81
N SER A 134 -15.80 10.62 -22.11
CA SER A 134 -15.47 12.05 -22.21
C SER A 134 -15.01 12.45 -23.63
N ARG A 135 -14.21 11.62 -24.30
CA ARG A 135 -13.79 11.88 -25.69
C ARG A 135 -14.95 11.83 -26.69
N LEU A 136 -15.89 10.89 -26.52
CA LEU A 136 -17.10 10.82 -27.33
C LEU A 136 -17.99 12.07 -27.11
N PHE A 137 -18.18 12.49 -25.88
CA PHE A 137 -18.95 13.70 -25.56
C PHE A 137 -18.33 14.97 -26.12
N THR A 138 -17.00 15.10 -26.05
CA THR A 138 -16.27 16.26 -26.63
C THR A 138 -16.33 16.25 -28.17
N GLY A 139 -16.38 15.07 -28.79
CA GLY A 139 -16.55 14.92 -30.24
C GLY A 139 -17.96 15.33 -30.71
N ILE A 140 -19.01 14.98 -29.96
CA ILE A 140 -20.40 15.31 -30.31
C ILE A 140 -20.67 16.82 -30.14
N GLY A 141 -20.07 17.47 -29.11
CA GLY A 141 -20.22 18.92 -28.92
C GLY A 141 -19.63 19.73 -30.07
N LYS A 142 -18.51 19.31 -30.64
CA LYS A 142 -17.87 19.99 -31.81
C LYS A 142 -18.68 19.83 -33.10
N THR A 143 -19.35 18.70 -33.29
CA THR A 143 -20.17 18.49 -34.49
C THR A 143 -21.46 19.32 -34.45
N ASN A 144 -22.03 19.59 -33.29
CA ASN A 144 -23.23 20.41 -33.14
C ASN A 144 -22.95 21.92 -33.31
N GLU A 145 -21.75 22.41 -32.95
CA GLU A 145 -21.36 23.81 -33.22
C GLU A 145 -21.14 24.06 -34.70
N VAL A 146 -20.60 23.10 -35.43
CA VAL A 146 -20.40 23.23 -36.89
C VAL A 146 -21.76 23.21 -37.63
N ALA A 147 -22.73 22.41 -37.18
CA ALA A 147 -24.04 22.34 -37.79
C ALA A 147 -24.86 23.60 -37.58
N THR A 148 -24.73 24.27 -36.41
CA THR A 148 -25.41 25.55 -36.15
C THR A 148 -24.81 26.75 -36.85
N ALA A 149 -23.50 26.73 -37.18
CA ALA A 149 -22.84 27.79 -37.93
C ALA A 149 -23.19 27.78 -39.44
N THR A 150 -23.56 26.62 -40.00
CA THR A 150 -23.94 26.49 -41.41
C THR A 150 -25.41 26.85 -41.70
N ALA A 151 -26.27 26.91 -40.68
CA ALA A 151 -27.70 27.25 -40.81
C ALA A 151 -27.99 28.77 -40.72
N LYS A 152 -26.96 29.61 -40.54
CA LYS A 152 -27.11 31.08 -40.40
C LYS A 152 -26.44 31.86 -41.54
N LYS A 153 -26.40 31.32 -42.76
CA LYS A 153 -26.09 32.05 -43.96
C LYS A 153 -27.22 31.98 -45.00
#